data_2796ca476c9ea3141e77760ecd512374
#
_entry.id   2796ca476c9ea3141e77760ecd512374
#
_cell.length_a   1.000
_cell.length_b   1.000
_cell.length_c   1.000
_cell.angle_alpha   90.00
_cell.angle_beta   90.00
_cell.angle_gamma   90.00
#
_symmetry.space_group_name_H-M   'P 1'
#
loop_
_entity.id
_entity.type
_entity.pdbx_description
1 polymer ?
#
loop_
_entity_poly.entity_id
_entity_poly.type
_entity_poly.pdbx_seq_one_letter_code
_entity_poly.pdbx_strand_id
1 'polypeptide(L)'
;MAENRFENLSRFAVNLNERAAQGKLDPVIGRDEEIRRVLQILSRRTKNNPILVGEPGVGKTAISEGIAQKIVDGDVPENLKSRKIYSLDLGALIAGAKYQGEFEERLKGVVKEVVDSEGELILFIDEIHTLVGAGRTSGAMDASNILKPALARGELRTIGSTTLDEYQKYFETDKALERRFQMVMVDEPSPAASISIMRGLKERYENHHKVRIEDDALIAAVELSHRYITNRFLPDKAIDLVDEAASKLRLEMNSVPEPIAELDSRIRQLEIEREAIKREGVSLKMDKIKEELKILNAERD
;
A
#
# COMPACT_ATOMS: atom_id res chain seq x y z
N MET A 1 -13.27 13.13 28.05
CA MET A 1 -14.44 13.26 27.17
C MET A 1 -14.08 13.80 25.76
N ALA A 2 -12.85 13.67 25.33
CA ALA A 2 -12.44 14.05 23.96
C ALA A 2 -12.33 12.84 23.00
N GLU A 3 -12.41 11.62 23.50
CA GLU A 3 -12.15 10.39 22.74
C GLU A 3 -13.28 9.94 21.81
N ASN A 4 -14.48 10.52 21.92
CA ASN A 4 -15.65 10.08 21.14
C ASN A 4 -16.02 11.01 19.98
N ARG A 5 -15.21 12.04 19.66
CA ARG A 5 -15.58 13.01 18.63
C ARG A 5 -15.42 12.49 17.20
N PHE A 6 -14.56 11.49 16.99
CA PHE A 6 -14.21 10.93 15.67
C PHE A 6 -14.24 9.41 15.68
N GLU A 7 -15.36 8.82 16.06
CA GLU A 7 -15.52 7.35 16.19
C GLU A 7 -15.42 6.64 14.84
N ASN A 8 -16.08 7.18 13.81
CA ASN A 8 -16.03 6.58 12.47
C ASN A 8 -14.64 6.73 11.83
N LEU A 9 -14.01 7.89 11.97
CA LEU A 9 -12.64 8.09 11.48
C LEU A 9 -11.64 7.15 12.16
N SER A 10 -11.75 6.92 13.46
CA SER A 10 -10.85 6.01 14.17
C SER A 10 -11.02 4.54 13.75
N ARG A 11 -12.20 4.16 13.23
CA ARG A 11 -12.50 2.80 12.77
C ARG A 11 -12.19 2.58 11.29
N PHE A 12 -12.38 3.60 10.45
CA PHE A 12 -12.37 3.47 8.99
C PHE A 12 -11.34 4.36 8.29
N ALA A 13 -10.50 5.03 9.05
CA ALA A 13 -9.41 5.83 8.51
C ALA A 13 -8.17 5.76 9.39
N VAL A 14 -7.00 5.99 8.79
CA VAL A 14 -5.71 6.02 9.47
C VAL A 14 -5.27 7.46 9.66
N ASN A 15 -4.97 7.87 10.88
CA ASN A 15 -4.41 9.18 11.18
C ASN A 15 -2.93 9.23 10.75
N LEU A 16 -2.64 9.90 9.63
CA LEU A 16 -1.29 9.99 9.10
C LEU A 16 -0.37 10.87 9.97
N ASN A 17 -0.91 11.93 10.59
CA ASN A 17 -0.13 12.79 11.49
C ASN A 17 0.36 12.00 12.72
N GLU A 18 -0.51 11.16 13.26
CA GLU A 18 -0.13 10.33 14.40
C GLU A 18 0.94 9.30 14.02
N ARG A 19 0.80 8.67 12.84
CA ARG A 19 1.83 7.76 12.32
C ARG A 19 3.15 8.47 12.05
N ALA A 20 3.09 9.71 11.53
CA ALA A 20 4.28 10.56 11.34
C ALA A 20 4.97 10.85 12.68
N ALA A 21 4.22 11.29 13.68
CA ALA A 21 4.75 11.58 15.02
C ALA A 21 5.38 10.34 15.70
N GLN A 22 4.88 9.14 15.39
CA GLN A 22 5.43 7.86 15.86
C GLN A 22 6.61 7.34 15.03
N GLY A 23 7.04 8.05 13.98
CA GLY A 23 8.11 7.62 13.07
C GLY A 23 7.77 6.37 12.25
N LYS A 24 6.47 6.11 12.02
CA LYS A 24 5.97 4.91 11.31
C LYS A 24 5.76 5.14 9.82
N LEU A 25 5.94 6.36 9.33
CA LEU A 25 5.86 6.67 7.90
C LEU A 25 7.21 6.50 7.22
N ASP A 26 7.18 6.11 5.97
CA ASP A 26 8.37 6.05 5.13
C ASP A 26 8.85 7.45 4.75
N PRO A 27 10.17 7.67 4.64
CA PRO A 27 10.68 8.94 4.17
C PRO A 27 10.27 9.18 2.72
N VAL A 28 9.76 10.38 2.43
CA VAL A 28 9.37 10.76 1.08
C VAL A 28 10.53 11.52 0.44
N ILE A 29 11.04 10.99 -0.68
CA ILE A 29 12.24 11.48 -1.36
C ILE A 29 11.87 11.88 -2.78
N GLY A 30 12.37 13.07 -3.22
CA GLY A 30 12.25 13.53 -4.60
C GLY A 30 10.83 13.96 -5.01
N ARG A 31 9.97 14.32 -4.04
CA ARG A 31 8.59 14.79 -4.29
C ARG A 31 8.30 16.19 -3.74
N ASP A 32 9.34 16.99 -3.54
CA ASP A 32 9.21 18.31 -2.92
C ASP A 32 8.35 19.28 -3.73
N GLU A 33 8.40 19.22 -5.06
CA GLU A 33 7.61 20.08 -5.94
C GLU A 33 6.12 19.73 -5.86
N GLU A 34 5.78 18.45 -5.94
CA GLU A 34 4.41 17.95 -5.82
C GLU A 34 3.83 18.27 -4.42
N ILE A 35 4.59 18.01 -3.37
CA ILE A 35 4.19 18.34 -1.99
C ILE A 35 3.94 19.84 -1.84
N ARG A 36 4.86 20.68 -2.33
CA ARG A 36 4.69 22.16 -2.31
C ARG A 36 3.44 22.58 -3.07
N ARG A 37 3.19 21.97 -4.23
CA ARG A 37 1.99 22.27 -5.01
C ARG A 37 0.71 21.88 -4.29
N VAL A 38 0.68 20.72 -3.64
CA VAL A 38 -0.46 20.28 -2.83
C VAL A 38 -0.72 21.24 -1.67
N LEU A 39 0.31 21.63 -0.91
CA LEU A 39 0.19 22.60 0.18
C LEU A 39 -0.35 23.96 -0.30
N GLN A 40 0.12 24.41 -1.48
CA GLN A 40 -0.39 25.62 -2.10
C GLN A 40 -1.89 25.52 -2.44
N ILE A 41 -2.32 24.38 -3.00
CA ILE A 41 -3.72 24.14 -3.36
C ILE A 41 -4.59 24.09 -2.11
N LEU A 42 -4.16 23.39 -1.05
CA LEU A 42 -4.88 23.30 0.22
C LEU A 42 -5.07 24.67 0.88
N SER A 43 -4.20 25.63 0.61
CA SER A 43 -4.27 27.00 1.13
C SER A 43 -5.16 27.93 0.30
N ARG A 44 -5.68 27.48 -0.86
CA ARG A 44 -6.54 28.29 -1.72
C ARG A 44 -7.95 28.47 -1.13
N ARG A 45 -8.62 29.54 -1.51
CA ARG A 45 -10.00 29.80 -1.15
C ARG A 45 -11.00 28.94 -1.92
N THR A 46 -10.72 28.70 -3.19
CA THR A 46 -11.55 27.91 -4.12
C THR A 46 -10.68 26.91 -4.85
N LYS A 47 -11.27 25.82 -5.38
CA LYS A 47 -10.56 24.76 -6.07
C LYS A 47 -9.38 24.25 -5.21
N ASN A 48 -9.69 24.01 -3.96
CA ASN A 48 -8.72 23.78 -2.87
C ASN A 48 -8.57 22.31 -2.46
N ASN A 49 -9.14 21.39 -3.23
CA ASN A 49 -8.92 19.96 -3.09
C ASN A 49 -7.91 19.50 -4.15
N PRO A 50 -6.68 19.13 -3.77
CA PRO A 50 -5.74 18.56 -4.71
C PRO A 50 -6.15 17.14 -5.09
N ILE A 51 -5.93 16.79 -6.36
CA ILE A 51 -6.05 15.44 -6.85
C ILE A 51 -4.73 15.03 -7.51
N LEU A 52 -4.08 14.03 -6.95
CA LEU A 52 -2.84 13.46 -7.44
C LEU A 52 -3.14 12.54 -8.61
N VAL A 53 -2.61 12.86 -9.77
CA VAL A 53 -2.88 12.14 -11.01
C VAL A 53 -1.58 11.54 -11.53
N GLY A 54 -1.55 10.25 -11.70
CA GLY A 54 -0.37 9.54 -12.20
C GLY A 54 -0.61 8.03 -12.26
N GLU A 55 0.30 7.33 -12.89
CA GLU A 55 0.23 5.89 -13.05
C GLU A 55 0.30 5.14 -11.71
N PRO A 56 -0.21 3.91 -11.63
CA PRO A 56 -0.08 3.11 -10.41
C PRO A 56 1.39 2.85 -10.06
N GLY A 57 1.75 2.99 -8.79
CA GLY A 57 3.10 2.70 -8.31
C GLY A 57 4.12 3.83 -8.45
N VAL A 58 3.72 5.03 -8.91
CA VAL A 58 4.65 6.20 -9.01
C VAL A 58 4.86 6.91 -7.67
N GLY A 59 4.11 6.54 -6.61
CA GLY A 59 4.28 7.10 -5.27
C GLY A 59 3.27 8.18 -4.88
N LYS A 60 2.05 8.16 -5.41
CA LYS A 60 0.99 9.13 -5.07
C LYS A 60 0.65 9.10 -3.57
N THR A 61 0.49 7.92 -3.00
CA THR A 61 0.18 7.75 -1.57
C THR A 61 1.30 8.31 -0.67
N ALA A 62 2.56 8.10 -1.06
CA ALA A 62 3.72 8.63 -0.35
C ALA A 62 3.69 10.17 -0.22
N ILE A 63 3.13 10.88 -1.21
CA ILE A 63 3.00 12.35 -1.15
C ILE A 63 2.07 12.76 0.01
N SER A 64 0.96 12.05 0.24
CA SER A 64 0.05 12.35 1.36
C SER A 64 0.72 12.11 2.71
N GLU A 65 1.54 11.09 2.82
CA GLU A 65 2.36 10.79 4.00
C GLU A 65 3.42 11.86 4.23
N GLY A 66 4.09 12.31 3.15
CA GLY A 66 5.05 13.41 3.21
C GLY A 66 4.44 14.74 3.67
N ILE A 67 3.19 15.02 3.27
CA ILE A 67 2.46 16.20 3.74
C ILE A 67 2.16 16.07 5.23
N ALA A 68 1.71 14.92 5.70
CA ALA A 68 1.47 14.67 7.12
C ALA A 68 2.74 14.85 7.96
N GLN A 69 3.88 14.34 7.47
CA GLN A 69 5.19 14.54 8.10
C GLN A 69 5.56 16.01 8.18
N LYS A 70 5.40 16.78 7.10
CA LYS A 70 5.68 18.22 7.09
C LYS A 70 4.77 19.01 8.05
N ILE A 71 3.51 18.60 8.22
CA ILE A 71 2.61 19.21 9.20
C ILE A 71 3.11 18.97 10.62
N VAL A 72 3.52 17.74 10.93
CA VAL A 72 4.04 17.37 12.25
C VAL A 72 5.35 18.11 12.56
N ASP A 73 6.23 18.25 11.55
CA ASP A 73 7.49 18.98 11.68
C ASP A 73 7.30 20.51 11.73
N GLY A 74 6.08 21.00 11.45
CA GLY A 74 5.77 22.42 11.40
C GLY A 74 6.26 23.14 10.13
N ASP A 75 6.75 22.38 9.13
CA ASP A 75 7.26 22.89 7.85
C ASP A 75 6.14 23.08 6.81
N VAL A 76 5.11 23.80 7.21
CA VAL A 76 3.93 24.13 6.38
C VAL A 76 3.46 25.55 6.67
N PRO A 77 2.67 26.16 5.75
CA PRO A 77 2.02 27.44 6.00
C PRO A 77 1.19 27.43 7.30
N GLU A 78 1.11 28.59 7.98
CA GLU A 78 0.48 28.74 9.30
C GLU A 78 -0.95 28.17 9.36
N ASN A 79 -1.73 28.38 8.29
CA ASN A 79 -3.10 27.90 8.17
C ASN A 79 -3.23 26.38 8.02
N LEU A 80 -2.14 25.66 7.85
CA LEU A 80 -2.11 24.20 7.72
C LEU A 80 -1.49 23.49 8.93
N LYS A 81 -0.82 24.20 9.85
CA LYS A 81 -0.13 23.62 11.00
C LYS A 81 -1.03 22.82 11.94
N SER A 82 -2.29 23.21 12.06
CA SER A 82 -3.28 22.53 12.92
C SER A 82 -4.06 21.43 12.19
N ARG A 83 -3.82 21.24 10.90
CA ARG A 83 -4.57 20.27 10.10
C ARG A 83 -4.11 18.84 10.38
N LYS A 84 -5.06 17.90 10.27
CA LYS A 84 -4.79 16.47 10.39
C LYS A 84 -5.25 15.77 9.13
N ILE A 85 -4.43 14.87 8.63
CA ILE A 85 -4.74 14.07 7.44
C ILE A 85 -5.13 12.66 7.88
N TYR A 86 -6.30 12.24 7.46
CA TYR A 86 -6.81 10.89 7.66
C TYR A 86 -6.88 10.18 6.32
N SER A 87 -6.20 9.04 6.19
CA SER A 87 -6.27 8.18 5.01
C SER A 87 -7.46 7.24 5.14
N LEU A 88 -8.43 7.34 4.24
CA LEU A 88 -9.62 6.48 4.22
C LEU A 88 -9.22 5.04 3.90
N ASP A 89 -9.65 4.11 4.73
CA ASP A 89 -9.46 2.68 4.52
C ASP A 89 -10.73 2.06 3.91
N LEU A 90 -10.73 1.90 2.59
CA LEU A 90 -11.84 1.28 1.86
C LEU A 90 -12.04 -0.19 2.26
N GLY A 91 -10.95 -0.90 2.58
CA GLY A 91 -11.02 -2.27 3.07
C GLY A 91 -11.78 -2.37 4.39
N ALA A 92 -11.49 -1.47 5.34
CA ALA A 92 -12.16 -1.41 6.62
C ALA A 92 -13.65 -1.02 6.49
N LEU A 93 -13.98 -0.13 5.53
CA LEU A 93 -15.38 0.23 5.25
C LEU A 93 -16.21 -0.95 4.74
N ILE A 94 -15.60 -1.82 3.92
CA ILE A 94 -16.26 -2.96 3.29
C ILE A 94 -16.25 -4.19 4.21
N ALA A 95 -15.19 -4.38 5.00
CA ALA A 95 -15.00 -5.56 5.83
C ALA A 95 -16.17 -5.75 6.81
N GLY A 96 -16.80 -6.91 6.74
CA GLY A 96 -17.93 -7.27 7.63
C GLY A 96 -19.24 -6.53 7.35
N ALA A 97 -19.33 -5.69 6.32
CA ALA A 97 -20.59 -5.11 5.88
C ALA A 97 -21.48 -6.20 5.27
N LYS A 98 -22.55 -6.56 5.92
CA LYS A 98 -23.49 -7.60 5.46
C LYS A 98 -24.42 -7.12 4.35
N TYR A 99 -24.66 -5.81 4.28
CA TYR A 99 -25.55 -5.16 3.33
C TYR A 99 -24.92 -3.87 2.80
N GLN A 100 -25.31 -3.48 1.60
CA GLN A 100 -24.87 -2.22 0.94
C GLN A 100 -25.13 -1.00 1.84
N GLY A 101 -26.25 -0.94 2.53
CA GLY A 101 -26.60 0.16 3.43
C GLY A 101 -25.62 0.37 4.59
N GLU A 102 -24.98 -0.70 5.07
CA GLU A 102 -24.00 -0.60 6.17
C GLU A 102 -22.71 0.09 5.74
N PHE A 103 -22.23 -0.16 4.53
CA PHE A 103 -21.11 0.57 3.92
C PHE A 103 -21.46 2.06 3.76
N GLU A 104 -22.66 2.35 3.26
CA GLU A 104 -23.13 3.72 3.07
C GLU A 104 -23.23 4.48 4.39
N GLU A 105 -23.72 3.85 5.46
CA GLU A 105 -23.80 4.46 6.79
C GLU A 105 -22.42 4.74 7.36
N ARG A 106 -21.45 3.83 7.22
CA ARG A 106 -20.06 4.00 7.64
C ARG A 106 -19.40 5.17 6.91
N LEU A 107 -19.55 5.22 5.58
CA LEU A 107 -19.01 6.30 4.76
C LEU A 107 -19.66 7.65 5.09
N LYS A 108 -20.99 7.70 5.28
CA LYS A 108 -21.70 8.88 5.74
C LYS A 108 -21.20 9.37 7.10
N GLY A 109 -20.93 8.45 8.02
CA GLY A 109 -20.36 8.75 9.33
C GLY A 109 -19.00 9.43 9.21
N VAL A 110 -18.08 8.86 8.41
CA VAL A 110 -16.75 9.43 8.16
C VAL A 110 -16.86 10.82 7.53
N VAL A 111 -17.65 10.96 6.45
CA VAL A 111 -17.84 12.23 5.75
C VAL A 111 -18.40 13.30 6.68
N LYS A 112 -19.38 12.95 7.50
CA LYS A 112 -19.97 13.86 8.48
C LYS A 112 -18.94 14.35 9.50
N GLU A 113 -18.13 13.46 10.08
CA GLU A 113 -17.10 13.83 11.04
C GLU A 113 -16.05 14.80 10.43
N VAL A 114 -15.66 14.59 9.16
CA VAL A 114 -14.75 15.48 8.46
C VAL A 114 -15.40 16.85 8.17
N VAL A 115 -16.64 16.86 7.73
CA VAL A 115 -17.39 18.10 7.48
C VAL A 115 -17.61 18.89 8.77
N ASP A 116 -18.01 18.23 9.85
CA ASP A 116 -18.25 18.85 11.17
C ASP A 116 -16.96 19.38 11.82
N SER A 117 -15.79 19.01 11.32
CA SER A 117 -14.50 19.56 11.75
C SER A 117 -14.18 20.95 11.18
N GLU A 118 -15.05 21.50 10.33
CA GLU A 118 -14.88 22.82 9.71
C GLU A 118 -13.53 23.03 9.02
N GLY A 119 -13.02 21.94 8.42
CA GLY A 119 -11.77 21.91 7.67
C GLY A 119 -10.52 21.67 8.52
N GLU A 120 -10.64 21.36 9.82
CA GLU A 120 -9.52 20.90 10.64
C GLU A 120 -8.97 19.56 10.12
N LEU A 121 -9.86 18.70 9.63
CA LEU A 121 -9.53 17.40 9.08
C LEU A 121 -9.51 17.43 7.55
N ILE A 122 -8.53 16.72 6.98
CA ILE A 122 -8.38 16.50 5.54
C ILE A 122 -8.44 15.01 5.29
N LEU A 123 -9.34 14.57 4.42
CA LEU A 123 -9.50 13.16 4.08
C LEU A 123 -8.66 12.84 2.84
N PHE A 124 -7.68 11.97 2.98
CA PHE A 124 -6.99 11.38 1.84
C PHE A 124 -7.77 10.17 1.35
N ILE A 125 -8.10 10.15 0.07
CA ILE A 125 -8.83 9.06 -0.58
C ILE A 125 -8.00 8.56 -1.74
N ASP A 126 -7.41 7.39 -1.55
CA ASP A 126 -6.70 6.69 -2.63
C ASP A 126 -7.72 6.09 -3.61
N GLU A 127 -7.38 6.08 -4.90
CA GLU A 127 -8.27 5.63 -5.96
C GLU A 127 -9.70 6.24 -5.86
N ILE A 128 -9.77 7.55 -5.62
CA ILE A 128 -11.03 8.27 -5.38
C ILE A 128 -12.10 8.05 -6.47
N HIS A 129 -11.68 7.72 -7.68
CA HIS A 129 -12.57 7.38 -8.81
C HIS A 129 -13.47 6.17 -8.51
N THR A 130 -13.03 5.24 -7.66
CA THR A 130 -13.83 4.07 -7.26
C THR A 130 -15.09 4.47 -6.50
N LEU A 131 -15.01 5.55 -5.70
CA LEU A 131 -16.12 6.07 -4.94
C LEU A 131 -16.99 7.06 -5.73
N VAL A 132 -16.39 7.80 -6.67
CA VAL A 132 -17.08 8.83 -7.46
C VAL A 132 -17.71 8.26 -8.73
N GLY A 133 -17.10 7.19 -9.29
CA GLY A 133 -17.53 6.55 -10.54
C GLY A 133 -18.52 5.41 -10.39
N ALA A 134 -18.81 4.94 -9.20
CA ALA A 134 -19.55 3.71 -8.93
C ALA A 134 -21.02 3.68 -9.38
N GLY A 135 -21.60 4.79 -9.80
CA GLY A 135 -23.03 4.89 -10.17
C GLY A 135 -23.44 4.25 -11.50
N ARG A 136 -22.57 3.48 -12.21
CA ARG A 136 -22.86 2.97 -13.56
C ARG A 136 -22.90 1.45 -13.73
N THR A 137 -22.54 0.68 -12.74
CA THR A 137 -22.60 -0.79 -12.77
C THR A 137 -23.52 -1.31 -11.67
N SER A 138 -24.52 -2.09 -12.03
CA SER A 138 -25.46 -2.72 -11.09
C SER A 138 -24.67 -3.61 -10.12
N GLY A 139 -24.65 -3.25 -8.83
CA GLY A 139 -23.91 -3.92 -7.76
C GLY A 139 -22.71 -3.15 -7.22
N ALA A 140 -22.31 -2.03 -7.82
CA ALA A 140 -21.30 -1.14 -7.25
C ALA A 140 -21.93 -0.26 -6.15
N MET A 141 -21.24 -0.18 -5.03
CA MET A 141 -21.64 0.62 -3.86
C MET A 141 -21.88 2.08 -4.25
N ASP A 142 -23.03 2.63 -3.89
CA ASP A 142 -23.43 3.99 -4.29
C ASP A 142 -22.79 5.09 -3.42
N ALA A 143 -21.45 5.03 -3.30
CA ALA A 143 -20.65 6.01 -2.61
C ALA A 143 -20.71 7.41 -3.28
N SER A 144 -21.00 7.42 -4.57
CA SER A 144 -21.08 8.65 -5.36
C SER A 144 -22.14 9.61 -4.85
N ASN A 145 -23.30 9.11 -4.46
CA ASN A 145 -24.40 9.91 -3.92
C ASN A 145 -24.08 10.51 -2.53
N ILE A 146 -23.10 9.96 -1.83
CA ILE A 146 -22.65 10.45 -0.52
C ILE A 146 -21.56 11.52 -0.70
N LEU A 147 -20.54 11.20 -1.49
CA LEU A 147 -19.35 12.04 -1.63
C LEU A 147 -19.55 13.24 -2.54
N LYS A 148 -20.18 13.06 -3.71
CA LYS A 148 -20.35 14.14 -4.69
C LYS A 148 -21.04 15.39 -4.12
N PRO A 149 -22.12 15.30 -3.34
CA PRO A 149 -22.74 16.49 -2.76
C PRO A 149 -21.83 17.23 -1.79
N ALA A 150 -21.13 16.52 -0.90
CA ALA A 150 -20.20 17.12 0.06
C ALA A 150 -18.98 17.76 -0.63
N LEU A 151 -18.44 17.10 -1.66
CA LEU A 151 -17.36 17.65 -2.49
C LEU A 151 -17.83 18.87 -3.30
N ALA A 152 -19.00 18.79 -3.94
CA ALA A 152 -19.54 19.86 -4.77
C ALA A 152 -19.87 21.13 -3.96
N ARG A 153 -20.35 20.98 -2.72
CA ARG A 153 -20.59 22.11 -1.81
C ARG A 153 -19.29 22.68 -1.22
N GLY A 154 -18.18 21.92 -1.29
CA GLY A 154 -16.89 22.33 -0.72
C GLY A 154 -16.81 22.19 0.79
N GLU A 155 -17.69 21.39 1.37
CA GLU A 155 -17.75 21.10 2.79
C GLU A 155 -16.68 20.07 3.19
N LEU A 156 -16.39 19.13 2.29
CA LEU A 156 -15.40 18.08 2.50
C LEU A 156 -14.03 18.50 1.97
N ARG A 157 -13.04 18.57 2.86
CA ARG A 157 -11.64 18.79 2.50
C ARG A 157 -10.98 17.46 2.17
N THR A 158 -10.47 17.36 0.95
CA THR A 158 -10.00 16.06 0.42
C THR A 158 -8.72 16.23 -0.38
N ILE A 159 -7.83 15.25 -0.24
CA ILE A 159 -6.75 14.97 -1.18
C ILE A 159 -7.13 13.66 -1.88
N GLY A 160 -7.31 13.68 -3.19
CA GLY A 160 -7.60 12.47 -3.96
C GLY A 160 -6.36 11.94 -4.66
N SER A 161 -6.37 10.65 -5.00
CA SER A 161 -5.43 10.06 -5.95
C SER A 161 -6.18 9.29 -7.03
N THR A 162 -5.68 9.30 -8.26
CA THR A 162 -6.27 8.59 -9.40
C THR A 162 -5.27 8.46 -10.56
N THR A 163 -5.63 7.76 -11.61
CA THR A 163 -4.91 7.76 -12.88
C THR A 163 -5.40 8.87 -13.81
N LEU A 164 -4.66 9.14 -14.90
CA LEU A 164 -5.06 10.17 -15.86
C LEU A 164 -6.37 9.81 -16.58
N ASP A 165 -6.51 8.56 -16.98
CA ASP A 165 -7.70 8.08 -17.68
C ASP A 165 -8.96 8.22 -16.81
N GLU A 166 -8.86 7.85 -15.54
CA GLU A 166 -9.96 7.98 -14.60
C GLU A 166 -10.26 9.43 -14.22
N TYR A 167 -9.23 10.28 -14.12
CA TYR A 167 -9.42 11.70 -13.92
C TYR A 167 -10.23 12.32 -15.06
N GLN A 168 -9.86 12.06 -16.30
CA GLN A 168 -10.57 12.53 -17.48
C GLN A 168 -12.01 12.04 -17.51
N LYS A 169 -12.21 10.77 -17.21
CA LYS A 169 -13.52 10.12 -17.27
C LYS A 169 -14.50 10.60 -16.18
N TYR A 170 -14.04 10.81 -14.96
CA TYR A 170 -14.91 11.05 -13.80
C TYR A 170 -14.84 12.45 -13.22
N PHE A 171 -13.76 13.20 -13.41
CA PHE A 171 -13.57 14.53 -12.84
C PHE A 171 -13.68 15.64 -13.87
N GLU A 172 -13.04 15.51 -15.01
CA GLU A 172 -13.08 16.51 -16.09
C GLU A 172 -14.47 16.66 -16.69
N THR A 173 -15.20 15.53 -16.79
CA THR A 173 -16.57 15.51 -17.34
C THR A 173 -17.63 16.02 -16.35
N ASP A 174 -17.33 16.06 -15.06
CA ASP A 174 -18.24 16.52 -14.01
C ASP A 174 -17.88 17.96 -13.60
N LYS A 175 -18.63 18.94 -14.12
CA LYS A 175 -18.39 20.39 -13.87
C LYS A 175 -18.40 20.77 -12.39
N ALA A 176 -19.12 20.04 -11.54
CA ALA A 176 -19.15 20.32 -10.11
C ALA A 176 -17.84 19.92 -9.44
N LEU A 177 -17.29 18.75 -9.80
CA LEU A 177 -16.00 18.26 -9.31
C LEU A 177 -14.83 19.05 -9.92
N GLU A 178 -14.87 19.34 -11.22
CA GLU A 178 -13.84 20.13 -11.90
C GLU A 178 -13.59 21.49 -11.22
N ARG A 179 -14.64 22.13 -10.71
CA ARG A 179 -14.53 23.40 -9.97
C ARG A 179 -13.98 23.28 -8.55
N ARG A 180 -13.87 22.06 -8.02
CA ARG A 180 -13.44 21.80 -6.63
C ARG A 180 -12.06 21.18 -6.54
N PHE A 181 -11.69 20.39 -7.55
CA PHE A 181 -10.41 19.74 -7.59
C PHE A 181 -9.39 20.46 -8.46
N GLN A 182 -8.16 20.49 -8.01
CA GLN A 182 -7.00 20.93 -8.77
C GLN A 182 -6.05 19.75 -8.99
N MET A 183 -5.79 19.44 -10.23
CA MET A 183 -4.88 18.36 -10.62
C MET A 183 -3.43 18.70 -10.26
N VAL A 184 -2.74 17.69 -9.74
CA VAL A 184 -1.29 17.67 -9.54
C VAL A 184 -0.76 16.41 -10.21
N MET A 185 0.01 16.59 -11.28
CA MET A 185 0.64 15.46 -11.97
C MET A 185 1.75 14.86 -11.11
N VAL A 186 1.77 13.54 -11.08
CA VAL A 186 2.79 12.75 -10.38
C VAL A 186 3.39 11.79 -11.40
N ASP A 187 4.49 12.21 -11.99
CA ASP A 187 5.17 11.44 -13.01
C ASP A 187 6.02 10.31 -12.42
N GLU A 188 6.28 9.30 -13.23
CA GLU A 188 7.24 8.25 -12.89
C GLU A 188 8.61 8.88 -12.60
N PRO A 189 9.24 8.59 -11.44
CA PRO A 189 10.58 9.10 -11.16
C PRO A 189 11.60 8.51 -12.12
N SER A 190 12.64 9.29 -12.43
CA SER A 190 13.76 8.80 -13.21
C SER A 190 14.47 7.63 -12.50
N PRO A 191 15.21 6.77 -13.21
CA PRO A 191 16.01 5.73 -12.57
C PRO A 191 16.94 6.27 -11.48
N ALA A 192 17.60 7.40 -11.70
CA ALA A 192 18.45 8.03 -10.70
C ALA A 192 17.68 8.48 -9.44
N ALA A 193 16.51 9.10 -9.62
CA ALA A 193 15.63 9.47 -8.51
C ALA A 193 15.11 8.23 -7.77
N SER A 194 14.78 7.16 -8.49
CA SER A 194 14.32 5.90 -7.93
C SER A 194 15.39 5.21 -7.09
N ILE A 195 16.66 5.26 -7.50
CA ILE A 195 17.79 4.76 -6.68
C ILE A 195 17.86 5.54 -5.35
N SER A 196 17.71 6.85 -5.40
CA SER A 196 17.68 7.67 -4.17
C SER A 196 16.51 7.31 -3.24
N ILE A 197 15.35 7.05 -3.81
CA ILE A 197 14.17 6.55 -3.06
C ILE A 197 14.49 5.20 -2.41
N MET A 198 15.05 4.26 -3.17
CA MET A 198 15.41 2.93 -2.67
C MET A 198 16.43 3.01 -1.54
N ARG A 199 17.43 3.89 -1.64
CA ARG A 199 18.41 4.14 -0.57
C ARG A 199 17.75 4.67 0.71
N GLY A 200 16.75 5.54 0.58
CA GLY A 200 15.97 6.04 1.71
C GLY A 200 15.11 4.97 2.40
N LEU A 201 14.66 3.97 1.64
CA LEU A 201 13.85 2.87 2.17
C LEU A 201 14.68 1.68 2.67
N LYS A 202 15.96 1.60 2.30
CA LYS A 202 16.85 0.46 2.55
C LYS A 202 16.79 -0.06 3.97
N GLU A 203 17.02 0.81 4.95
CA GLU A 203 17.09 0.43 6.37
C GLU A 203 15.80 -0.24 6.86
N ARG A 204 14.64 0.21 6.38
CA ARG A 204 13.36 -0.38 6.75
C ARG A 204 13.20 -1.80 6.22
N TYR A 205 13.59 -2.05 4.98
CA TYR A 205 13.56 -3.38 4.38
C TYR A 205 14.59 -4.32 5.03
N GLU A 206 15.80 -3.84 5.32
CA GLU A 206 16.80 -4.58 6.08
C GLU A 206 16.27 -4.98 7.46
N ASN A 207 15.63 -4.05 8.17
CA ASN A 207 15.06 -4.30 9.49
C ASN A 207 13.86 -5.26 9.45
N HIS A 208 13.04 -5.20 8.39
CA HIS A 208 11.88 -6.07 8.22
C HIS A 208 12.31 -7.52 7.93
N HIS A 209 13.16 -7.70 6.92
CA HIS A 209 13.58 -9.03 6.47
C HIS A 209 14.74 -9.62 7.27
N LYS A 210 15.41 -8.80 8.10
CA LYS A 210 16.62 -9.21 8.84
C LYS A 210 17.74 -9.71 7.92
N VAL A 211 17.89 -9.05 6.77
CA VAL A 211 18.95 -9.29 5.79
C VAL A 211 19.65 -7.97 5.48
N ARG A 212 20.90 -8.04 5.04
CA ARG A 212 21.64 -6.87 4.56
C ARG A 212 21.36 -6.69 3.07
N ILE A 213 21.12 -5.46 2.65
CA ILE A 213 20.87 -5.10 1.25
C ILE A 213 22.04 -4.23 0.77
N GLU A 214 22.79 -4.70 -0.19
CA GLU A 214 23.91 -3.94 -0.77
C GLU A 214 23.39 -2.83 -1.71
N ASP A 215 24.16 -1.75 -1.85
CA ASP A 215 23.78 -0.64 -2.73
C ASP A 215 23.67 -1.07 -4.20
N ASP A 216 24.57 -1.94 -4.65
CA ASP A 216 24.54 -2.52 -5.99
C ASP A 216 23.24 -3.32 -6.26
N ALA A 217 22.65 -3.94 -5.23
CA ALA A 217 21.36 -4.62 -5.36
C ALA A 217 20.23 -3.63 -5.59
N LEU A 218 20.24 -2.47 -4.93
CA LEU A 218 19.26 -1.41 -5.15
C LEU A 218 19.37 -0.83 -6.57
N ILE A 219 20.58 -0.56 -7.01
CA ILE A 219 20.86 -0.08 -8.38
C ILE A 219 20.37 -1.11 -9.40
N ALA A 220 20.73 -2.39 -9.23
CA ALA A 220 20.31 -3.46 -10.10
C ALA A 220 18.76 -3.62 -10.12
N ALA A 221 18.09 -3.50 -8.98
CA ALA A 221 16.63 -3.58 -8.92
C ALA A 221 15.97 -2.47 -9.75
N VAL A 222 16.47 -1.24 -9.68
CA VAL A 222 15.95 -0.13 -10.49
C VAL A 222 16.25 -0.33 -11.97
N GLU A 223 17.49 -0.63 -12.34
CA GLU A 223 17.90 -0.76 -13.74
C GLU A 223 17.23 -1.95 -14.43
N LEU A 224 17.19 -3.11 -13.79
CA LEU A 224 16.60 -4.30 -14.36
C LEU A 224 15.07 -4.18 -14.44
N SER A 225 14.41 -3.65 -13.40
CA SER A 225 12.97 -3.41 -13.47
C SER A 225 12.61 -2.38 -14.54
N HIS A 226 13.40 -1.30 -14.68
CA HIS A 226 13.18 -0.30 -15.72
C HIS A 226 13.30 -0.90 -17.12
N ARG A 227 14.28 -1.79 -17.34
CA ARG A 227 14.54 -2.42 -18.63
C ARG A 227 13.56 -3.53 -18.99
N TYR A 228 13.18 -4.39 -18.05
CA TYR A 228 12.47 -5.63 -18.32
C TYR A 228 11.02 -5.67 -17.87
N ILE A 229 10.62 -4.83 -16.91
CA ILE A 229 9.24 -4.74 -16.43
C ILE A 229 8.60 -3.48 -17.01
N THR A 230 7.99 -3.62 -18.17
CA THR A 230 7.46 -2.48 -18.95
C THR A 230 6.00 -2.13 -18.66
N ASN A 231 5.28 -3.01 -17.97
CA ASN A 231 3.86 -2.85 -17.63
C ASN A 231 3.62 -2.32 -16.21
N ARG A 232 4.69 -1.94 -15.51
CA ARG A 232 4.67 -1.33 -14.17
C ARG A 232 5.63 -0.15 -14.11
N PHE A 233 5.50 0.68 -13.10
CA PHE A 233 6.20 1.96 -12.96
C PHE A 233 7.15 1.98 -11.77
N LEU A 234 8.22 2.78 -11.89
CA LEU A 234 9.12 3.09 -10.78
C LEU A 234 8.42 4.07 -9.81
N PRO A 235 8.72 4.03 -8.51
CA PRO A 235 9.70 3.14 -7.86
C PRO A 235 9.13 1.77 -7.46
N ASP A 236 7.82 1.56 -7.55
CA ASP A 236 7.11 0.41 -7.00
C ASP A 236 7.65 -0.93 -7.51
N LYS A 237 7.86 -1.06 -8.83
CA LYS A 237 8.42 -2.28 -9.42
C LYS A 237 9.83 -2.63 -8.93
N ALA A 238 10.65 -1.63 -8.58
CA ALA A 238 11.98 -1.86 -8.01
C ALA A 238 11.90 -2.23 -6.53
N ILE A 239 10.99 -1.61 -5.80
CA ILE A 239 10.70 -1.93 -4.40
C ILE A 239 10.26 -3.40 -4.29
N ASP A 240 9.32 -3.84 -5.12
CA ASP A 240 8.84 -5.21 -5.15
C ASP A 240 9.97 -6.22 -5.43
N LEU A 241 10.90 -5.90 -6.34
CA LEU A 241 12.05 -6.79 -6.61
C LEU A 241 12.93 -6.97 -5.37
N VAL A 242 13.20 -5.90 -4.64
CA VAL A 242 14.01 -5.96 -3.41
C VAL A 242 13.26 -6.71 -2.32
N ASP A 243 11.98 -6.46 -2.16
CA ASP A 243 11.13 -7.10 -1.16
C ASP A 243 11.05 -8.63 -1.41
N GLU A 244 10.81 -9.03 -2.64
CA GLU A 244 10.77 -10.45 -3.06
C GLU A 244 12.12 -11.14 -2.88
N ALA A 245 13.21 -10.50 -3.31
CA ALA A 245 14.55 -11.06 -3.18
C ALA A 245 14.98 -11.21 -1.71
N ALA A 246 14.68 -10.23 -0.88
CA ALA A 246 14.98 -10.25 0.55
C ALA A 246 14.14 -11.32 1.28
N SER A 247 12.86 -11.46 0.92
CA SER A 247 11.97 -12.50 1.43
C SER A 247 12.48 -13.89 1.10
N LYS A 248 12.89 -14.12 -0.16
CA LYS A 248 13.47 -15.38 -0.62
C LYS A 248 14.74 -15.73 0.14
N LEU A 249 15.68 -14.79 0.23
CA LEU A 249 16.92 -14.97 0.97
C LEU A 249 16.66 -15.30 2.44
N ARG A 250 15.73 -14.61 3.07
CA ARG A 250 15.35 -14.86 4.46
C ARG A 250 14.77 -16.26 4.65
N LEU A 251 13.96 -16.74 3.71
CA LEU A 251 13.42 -18.09 3.73
C LEU A 251 14.55 -19.13 3.60
N GLU A 252 15.46 -18.94 2.66
CA GLU A 252 16.61 -19.83 2.45
C GLU A 252 17.51 -19.89 3.68
N MET A 253 17.80 -18.77 4.34
CA MET A 253 18.59 -18.72 5.57
C MET A 253 17.96 -19.48 6.75
N ASN A 254 16.63 -19.60 6.78
CA ASN A 254 15.90 -20.28 7.85
C ASN A 254 15.45 -21.70 7.45
N SER A 255 15.67 -22.10 6.23
CA SER A 255 15.29 -23.41 5.70
C SER A 255 16.50 -24.37 5.71
N VAL A 256 16.21 -25.65 5.84
CA VAL A 256 17.20 -26.70 5.57
C VAL A 256 17.60 -26.57 4.10
N PRO A 257 18.91 -26.60 3.77
CA PRO A 257 19.35 -26.55 2.38
C PRO A 257 18.58 -27.53 1.48
N GLU A 258 18.21 -27.07 0.28
CA GLU A 258 17.34 -27.81 -0.64
C GLU A 258 17.77 -29.28 -0.84
N PRO A 259 19.08 -29.61 -1.01
CA PRO A 259 19.52 -31.00 -1.12
C PRO A 259 19.20 -31.84 0.12
N ILE A 260 19.32 -31.24 1.33
CA ILE A 260 19.00 -31.97 2.58
C ILE A 260 17.48 -32.11 2.73
N ALA A 261 16.69 -31.10 2.33
CA ALA A 261 15.24 -31.17 2.37
C ALA A 261 14.69 -32.25 1.42
N GLU A 262 15.29 -32.40 0.24
CA GLU A 262 14.95 -33.48 -0.70
C GLU A 262 15.26 -34.88 -0.11
N LEU A 263 16.44 -35.05 0.49
CA LEU A 263 16.81 -36.29 1.18
C LEU A 263 15.83 -36.59 2.32
N ASP A 264 15.52 -35.64 3.17
CA ASP A 264 14.55 -35.80 4.27
C ASP A 264 13.15 -36.18 3.76
N SER A 265 12.72 -35.60 2.65
CA SER A 265 11.43 -35.92 2.02
C SER A 265 11.44 -37.39 1.51
N ARG A 266 12.51 -37.79 0.86
CA ARG A 266 12.68 -39.18 0.36
C ARG A 266 12.78 -40.18 1.49
N ILE A 267 13.54 -39.88 2.53
CA ILE A 267 13.63 -40.69 3.74
C ILE A 267 12.27 -40.91 4.36
N ARG A 268 11.50 -39.80 4.55
CA ARG A 268 10.15 -39.86 5.12
C ARG A 268 9.19 -40.70 4.28
N GLN A 269 9.26 -40.60 2.94
CA GLN A 269 8.47 -41.44 2.05
C GLN A 269 8.78 -42.93 2.22
N LEU A 270 10.06 -43.31 2.25
CA LEU A 270 10.48 -44.69 2.44
C LEU A 270 10.14 -45.22 3.84
N GLU A 271 10.18 -44.41 4.86
CA GLU A 271 9.71 -44.76 6.20
C GLU A 271 8.22 -45.10 6.23
N ILE A 272 7.39 -44.31 5.54
CA ILE A 272 5.95 -44.59 5.40
C ILE A 272 5.72 -45.90 4.63
N GLU A 273 6.44 -46.12 3.52
CA GLU A 273 6.37 -47.38 2.76
C GLU A 273 6.81 -48.59 3.61
N ARG A 274 7.89 -48.42 4.40
CA ARG A 274 8.37 -49.45 5.31
C ARG A 274 7.32 -49.87 6.33
N GLU A 275 6.63 -48.90 6.93
CA GLU A 275 5.56 -49.18 7.90
C GLU A 275 4.32 -49.82 7.25
N ALA A 276 3.99 -49.44 6.01
CA ALA A 276 2.89 -50.07 5.26
C ALA A 276 3.21 -51.56 4.94
N ILE A 277 4.40 -51.83 4.40
CA ILE A 277 4.85 -53.18 4.03
C ILE A 277 5.00 -54.08 5.27
N LYS A 278 5.44 -53.52 6.40
CA LYS A 278 5.51 -54.26 7.67
C LYS A 278 4.15 -54.82 8.10
N ARG A 279 3.10 -54.14 7.79
CA ARG A 279 1.71 -54.60 8.07
C ARG A 279 1.24 -55.67 7.10
N GLU A 280 1.79 -55.70 5.87
CA GLU A 280 1.45 -56.68 4.83
C GLU A 280 2.33 -57.94 4.82
N GLY A 281 3.43 -57.97 5.59
CA GLY A 281 4.27 -59.16 5.77
C GLY A 281 5.15 -59.55 4.58
N VAL A 282 5.47 -58.64 3.65
CA VAL A 282 6.26 -58.91 2.44
C VAL A 282 7.76 -58.68 2.70
N SER A 283 8.53 -59.73 2.94
CA SER A 283 9.94 -59.70 3.37
C SER A 283 10.90 -59.08 2.33
N LEU A 284 10.81 -59.47 1.05
CA LEU A 284 11.77 -59.07 0.00
C LEU A 284 11.76 -57.54 -0.32
N LYS A 285 10.62 -56.87 -0.19
CA LYS A 285 10.52 -55.40 -0.37
C LYS A 285 11.09 -54.67 0.83
N MET A 286 10.97 -55.22 2.01
CA MET A 286 11.43 -54.65 3.26
C MET A 286 12.97 -54.50 3.28
N ASP A 287 13.70 -55.48 2.77
CA ASP A 287 15.18 -55.44 2.77
C ASP A 287 15.73 -54.38 1.81
N LYS A 288 15.08 -54.20 0.65
CA LYS A 288 15.43 -53.10 -0.28
C LYS A 288 15.22 -51.71 0.31
N ILE A 289 14.10 -51.51 0.98
CA ILE A 289 13.79 -50.19 1.61
C ILE A 289 14.77 -49.92 2.75
N LYS A 290 15.14 -50.91 3.54
CA LYS A 290 16.15 -50.75 4.60
C LYS A 290 17.52 -50.36 4.07
N GLU A 291 17.95 -50.92 2.95
CA GLU A 291 19.23 -50.61 2.33
C GLU A 291 19.21 -49.19 1.75
N GLU A 292 18.13 -48.80 1.05
CA GLU A 292 17.97 -47.45 0.52
C GLU A 292 17.92 -46.41 1.64
N LEU A 293 17.18 -46.64 2.72
CA LEU A 293 17.15 -45.77 3.90
C LEU A 293 18.54 -45.61 4.53
N LYS A 294 19.35 -46.66 4.58
CA LYS A 294 20.70 -46.60 5.13
C LYS A 294 21.61 -45.70 4.29
N ILE A 295 21.53 -45.83 2.96
CA ILE A 295 22.29 -44.97 2.03
C ILE A 295 21.87 -43.50 2.19
N LEU A 296 20.58 -43.19 2.11
CA LEU A 296 20.08 -41.83 2.19
C LEU A 296 20.36 -41.15 3.53
N ASN A 297 20.30 -41.88 4.65
CA ASN A 297 20.69 -41.32 5.94
C ASN A 297 22.19 -41.02 6.01
N ALA A 298 23.04 -41.85 5.39
CA ALA A 298 24.49 -41.61 5.32
C ALA A 298 24.83 -40.41 4.39
N GLU A 299 24.00 -40.12 3.38
CA GLU A 299 24.15 -38.93 2.52
C GLU A 299 23.67 -37.64 3.20
N ARG A 300 22.69 -37.76 4.09
CA ARG A 300 22.15 -36.61 4.85
C ARG A 300 23.10 -36.17 5.97
N ASP A 301 23.74 -37.08 6.69
CA ASP A 301 24.64 -36.84 7.82
C ASP A 301 26.02 -36.34 7.36
#